data_d8e4ed1f1ba649aa4fcdd59023ca0a3a
#
_entry.id   d8e4ed1f1ba649aa4fcdd59023ca0a3a
#
_cell.length_a   1.000
_cell.length_b   1.000
_cell.length_c   1.000
_cell.angle_alpha   90.00
_cell.angle_beta   90.00
_cell.angle_gamma   90.00
#
_symmetry.space_group_name_H-M   'P 1'
#
loop_
_entity.id
_entity.type
_entity.pdbx_description
1 polymer ?
#
loop_
_entity_poly.entity_id
_entity_poly.type
_entity_poly.pdbx_seq_one_letter_code
_entity_poly.pdbx_strand_id
1 'polypeptide(L)'
;MRVSIQFPFPRATRSSLPDSHRGPVPRLVGAGRSVAAVAFVAAVVAVVAGVSPAAVAAGTCYPPPVEAPVAVAYREPACRYCAGHRGIDFDSRAGDSVRAVAEGEVTFAGSVAGTRYVVVAHADGLRATYGGLDRVLVAEGGVVRQGQRLATAGGLLYFGLRRGDEYVDPTPLLGRWRRPVRLVPTDGSARRPAPPARLECPEQARGR
;
A
#
# COMPACT_ATOMS: atom_id res chain seq x y z
N MET A 1 -11.12 -14.09 31.46
CA MET A 1 -9.80 -13.48 31.75
C MET A 1 -9.63 -12.33 30.75
N ARG A 2 -9.74 -11.07 31.20
CA ARG A 2 -9.59 -9.87 30.32
C ARG A 2 -8.13 -9.44 30.38
N VAL A 3 -7.42 -9.52 29.27
CA VAL A 3 -6.07 -8.93 29.16
C VAL A 3 -6.21 -7.56 28.50
N SER A 4 -6.11 -6.50 29.28
CA SER A 4 -5.98 -5.13 28.79
C SER A 4 -4.50 -4.86 28.51
N ILE A 5 -4.16 -4.76 27.23
CA ILE A 5 -2.80 -4.35 26.82
C ILE A 5 -2.79 -2.82 26.73
N GLN A 6 -2.13 -2.20 27.71
CA GLN A 6 -1.86 -0.77 27.75
C GLN A 6 -0.50 -0.52 27.09
N PHE A 7 -0.49 0.24 26.00
CA PHE A 7 0.74 0.68 25.35
C PHE A 7 1.28 1.91 26.08
N PRO A 8 2.55 1.93 26.53
CA PRO A 8 3.19 3.14 27.05
C PRO A 8 3.56 4.07 25.90
N PHE A 9 2.93 5.25 25.85
CA PHE A 9 3.39 6.35 25.00
C PHE A 9 4.67 6.96 25.60
N PRO A 10 5.73 7.20 24.82
CA PRO A 10 6.87 7.96 25.29
C PRO A 10 6.46 9.41 25.52
N ARG A 11 6.74 9.92 26.74
CA ARG A 11 6.59 11.34 27.08
C ARG A 11 7.55 12.17 26.24
N ALA A 12 7.00 13.13 25.50
CA ALA A 12 7.77 14.17 24.85
C ALA A 12 8.51 15.01 25.90
N THR A 13 9.83 14.96 25.88
CA THR A 13 10.69 15.87 26.62
C THR A 13 10.63 17.26 26.00
N ARG A 14 10.15 18.23 26.75
CA ARG A 14 10.24 19.67 26.40
C ARG A 14 11.71 20.07 26.41
N SER A 15 12.26 20.31 25.24
CA SER A 15 13.53 21.04 25.12
C SER A 15 13.28 22.52 25.33
N SER A 16 13.85 23.09 26.41
CA SER A 16 13.91 24.51 26.67
C SER A 16 14.84 25.18 25.63
N LEU A 17 14.30 26.15 24.91
CA LEU A 17 15.07 27.06 24.05
C LEU A 17 15.90 28.03 24.89
N PRO A 18 17.18 28.28 24.57
CA PRO A 18 17.95 29.32 25.19
C PRO A 18 17.58 30.70 24.62
N ASP A 19 17.45 31.65 25.52
CA ASP A 19 17.23 33.07 25.31
C ASP A 19 18.39 33.67 24.50
N SER A 20 18.11 34.23 23.34
CA SER A 20 19.13 34.85 22.50
C SER A 20 19.14 36.37 22.71
N HIS A 21 20.28 36.85 23.19
CA HIS A 21 20.70 38.21 23.39
C HIS A 21 20.38 39.14 22.21
N ARG A 22 19.73 40.26 22.53
CA ARG A 22 19.58 41.41 21.66
C ARG A 22 20.95 42.10 21.50
N GLY A 23 21.49 42.11 20.27
CA GLY A 23 22.60 42.94 19.84
C GLY A 23 22.08 44.18 19.12
N PRO A 24 22.83 45.33 19.18
CA PRO A 24 22.34 46.60 18.65
C PRO A 24 22.43 46.69 17.12
N VAL A 25 21.42 47.30 16.52
CA VAL A 25 21.30 47.54 15.07
C VAL A 25 22.19 48.75 14.67
N PRO A 26 23.09 48.64 13.69
CA PRO A 26 23.74 49.80 13.10
C PRO A 26 22.82 50.46 12.07
N ARG A 27 22.61 51.76 12.23
CA ARG A 27 22.03 52.65 11.20
C ARG A 27 23.07 52.86 10.12
N LEU A 28 22.75 52.50 8.89
CA LEU A 28 23.47 52.93 7.70
C LEU A 28 22.55 53.85 6.87
N VAL A 29 22.90 55.14 6.86
CA VAL A 29 22.44 56.13 5.92
C VAL A 29 23.33 56.01 4.67
N GLY A 30 22.72 55.87 3.52
CA GLY A 30 23.43 55.83 2.25
C GLY A 30 22.49 55.86 1.06
N ALA A 31 22.24 57.05 0.55
CA ALA A 31 21.53 57.25 -0.71
C ALA A 31 22.43 56.86 -1.88
N GLY A 32 21.96 55.95 -2.73
CA GLY A 32 22.60 55.60 -3.99
C GLY A 32 21.57 55.05 -4.97
N ARG A 33 21.20 55.89 -5.94
CA ARG A 33 20.34 55.52 -7.08
C ARG A 33 21.13 54.55 -7.96
N SER A 34 20.64 53.29 -8.11
CA SER A 34 21.06 52.42 -9.20
C SER A 34 19.87 51.61 -9.72
N VAL A 35 19.48 52.03 -10.92
CA VAL A 35 18.41 51.45 -11.74
C VAL A 35 18.99 50.23 -12.47
N ALA A 36 19.04 49.08 -11.83
CA ALA A 36 19.43 47.82 -12.50
C ALA A 36 19.13 46.56 -11.69
N ALA A 37 17.90 46.41 -11.20
CA ALA A 37 17.51 45.19 -10.46
C ALA A 37 16.06 44.74 -10.71
N VAL A 38 15.49 44.97 -11.89
CA VAL A 38 14.09 44.56 -12.20
C VAL A 38 14.03 43.33 -13.15
N ALA A 39 15.16 42.84 -13.66
CA ALA A 39 15.14 41.79 -14.68
C ALA A 39 15.37 40.33 -14.15
N PHE A 40 15.51 40.08 -12.83
CA PHE A 40 15.87 38.77 -12.33
C PHE A 40 14.77 38.05 -11.50
N VAL A 41 13.62 38.65 -11.27
CA VAL A 41 12.53 38.06 -10.46
C VAL A 41 11.50 37.30 -11.32
N ALA A 42 11.51 37.47 -12.64
CA ALA A 42 10.53 36.82 -13.53
C ALA A 42 10.88 35.38 -13.93
N ALA A 43 12.08 34.87 -13.66
CA ALA A 43 12.54 33.57 -14.12
C ALA A 43 12.41 32.42 -13.10
N VAL A 44 12.02 32.69 -11.85
CA VAL A 44 11.95 31.65 -10.77
C VAL A 44 10.52 31.13 -10.53
N VAL A 45 9.49 31.73 -11.10
CA VAL A 45 8.07 31.34 -10.86
C VAL A 45 7.57 30.24 -11.81
N ALA A 46 8.34 29.84 -12.82
CA ALA A 46 7.88 28.92 -13.87
C ALA A 46 8.20 27.43 -13.63
N VAL A 47 8.76 27.01 -12.49
CA VAL A 47 9.20 25.60 -12.26
C VAL A 47 8.31 24.85 -11.25
N VAL A 48 7.29 25.47 -10.66
CA VAL A 48 6.41 24.80 -9.67
C VAL A 48 5.09 24.28 -10.28
N ALA A 49 4.93 24.32 -11.58
CA ALA A 49 3.72 23.83 -12.26
C ALA A 49 3.96 22.45 -12.89
N GLY A 50 3.99 21.38 -12.10
CA GLY A 50 4.19 20.04 -12.68
C GLY A 50 3.93 18.85 -11.79
N VAL A 51 3.46 19.04 -10.57
CA VAL A 51 2.93 17.90 -9.79
C VAL A 51 1.43 17.85 -10.04
N SER A 52 1.04 17.29 -11.19
CA SER A 52 -0.35 16.85 -11.37
C SER A 52 -0.64 15.82 -10.29
N PRO A 53 -1.69 15.99 -9.45
CA PRO A 53 -2.17 14.89 -8.63
C PRO A 53 -2.52 13.78 -9.60
N ALA A 54 -1.87 12.62 -9.44
CA ALA A 54 -2.24 11.43 -10.18
C ALA A 54 -3.75 11.24 -9.94
N ALA A 55 -4.53 11.43 -11.00
CA ALA A 55 -5.95 11.15 -10.96
C ALA A 55 -6.09 9.69 -10.53
N VAL A 56 -6.66 9.45 -9.35
CA VAL A 56 -7.01 8.10 -8.90
C VAL A 56 -7.99 7.59 -9.94
N ALA A 57 -7.49 6.76 -10.85
CA ALA A 57 -8.29 6.15 -11.89
C ALA A 57 -9.41 5.37 -11.20
N ALA A 58 -10.65 5.76 -11.45
CA ALA A 58 -11.82 4.97 -11.09
C ALA A 58 -11.61 3.55 -11.65
N GLY A 59 -11.58 2.54 -10.75
CA GLY A 59 -11.49 1.15 -11.15
C GLY A 59 -10.15 0.46 -10.89
N THR A 60 -9.54 0.68 -9.73
CA THR A 60 -8.35 -0.10 -9.33
C THR A 60 -8.74 -1.57 -9.17
N CYS A 61 -8.22 -2.43 -10.03
CA CYS A 61 -8.39 -3.88 -9.95
C CYS A 61 -7.05 -4.51 -9.57
N TYR A 62 -6.99 -5.10 -8.40
CA TYR A 62 -5.80 -5.77 -7.91
C TYR A 62 -5.76 -7.24 -8.29
N PRO A 63 -4.61 -7.80 -8.66
CA PRO A 63 -4.45 -9.25 -8.69
C PRO A 63 -4.58 -9.81 -7.26
N PRO A 64 -5.11 -11.03 -7.09
CA PRO A 64 -5.14 -11.66 -5.78
C PRO A 64 -3.72 -11.88 -5.25
N PRO A 65 -3.52 -11.73 -3.93
CA PRO A 65 -2.18 -11.87 -3.31
C PRO A 65 -1.65 -13.32 -3.36
N VAL A 66 -2.53 -14.28 -3.51
CA VAL A 66 -2.23 -15.71 -3.64
C VAL A 66 -3.21 -16.36 -4.61
N GLU A 67 -2.79 -17.41 -5.32
CA GLU A 67 -3.67 -18.20 -6.21
C GLU A 67 -4.42 -19.28 -5.40
N ALA A 68 -5.35 -18.85 -4.54
CA ALA A 68 -6.16 -19.71 -3.70
C ALA A 68 -7.60 -19.20 -3.63
N PRO A 69 -8.60 -20.05 -3.35
CA PRO A 69 -9.97 -19.60 -3.14
C PRO A 69 -10.11 -18.82 -1.82
N VAL A 70 -11.14 -17.99 -1.74
CA VAL A 70 -11.49 -17.31 -0.49
C VAL A 70 -12.19 -18.31 0.43
N ALA A 71 -11.65 -18.51 1.63
CA ALA A 71 -12.20 -19.36 2.67
C ALA A 71 -13.14 -18.59 3.60
N VAL A 72 -12.77 -17.35 3.98
CA VAL A 72 -13.58 -16.49 4.84
C VAL A 72 -13.75 -15.13 4.17
N ALA A 73 -15.00 -14.72 3.99
CA ALA A 73 -15.32 -13.44 3.37
C ALA A 73 -15.21 -12.27 4.38
N TYR A 74 -15.07 -11.06 3.85
CA TYR A 74 -15.19 -9.83 4.62
C TYR A 74 -16.57 -9.75 5.30
N ARG A 75 -16.58 -9.32 6.55
CA ARG A 75 -17.79 -9.05 7.31
C ARG A 75 -17.60 -7.77 8.11
N GLU A 76 -18.27 -6.72 7.68
CA GLU A 76 -18.17 -5.41 8.31
C GLU A 76 -18.57 -5.51 9.80
N PRO A 77 -17.71 -5.01 10.71
CA PRO A 77 -18.08 -4.94 12.13
C PRO A 77 -19.09 -3.80 12.35
N ALA A 78 -20.10 -4.05 13.18
CA ALA A 78 -21.12 -3.06 13.53
C ALA A 78 -20.56 -1.82 14.28
N CYS A 79 -19.35 -1.91 14.83
CA CYS A 79 -18.62 -0.81 15.45
C CYS A 79 -17.13 -1.07 15.42
N ARG A 80 -16.29 -0.05 15.76
CA ARG A 80 -14.82 -0.14 15.72
C ARG A 80 -14.25 -1.36 16.46
N TYR A 81 -14.88 -1.78 17.56
CA TYR A 81 -14.41 -2.90 18.40
C TYR A 81 -15.39 -4.10 18.40
N CYS A 82 -16.45 -4.03 17.58
CA CYS A 82 -17.40 -5.13 17.45
C CYS A 82 -16.79 -6.31 16.70
N ALA A 83 -17.44 -7.47 16.88
CA ALA A 83 -17.11 -8.68 16.11
C ALA A 83 -17.37 -8.46 14.63
N GLY A 84 -16.44 -8.93 13.80
CA GLY A 84 -16.47 -8.84 12.35
C GLY A 84 -15.24 -9.54 11.77
N HIS A 85 -15.10 -9.51 10.45
CA HIS A 85 -13.89 -9.96 9.75
C HIS A 85 -13.40 -8.84 8.84
N ARG A 86 -12.31 -8.16 9.24
CA ARG A 86 -11.83 -6.92 8.65
C ARG A 86 -10.94 -7.13 7.42
N GLY A 87 -11.13 -8.24 6.74
CA GLY A 87 -10.41 -8.67 5.56
C GLY A 87 -11.04 -9.92 4.99
N ILE A 88 -10.30 -10.65 4.19
CA ILE A 88 -10.67 -11.96 3.67
C ILE A 88 -9.56 -12.95 3.99
N ASP A 89 -9.90 -14.21 4.20
CA ASP A 89 -8.90 -15.27 4.31
C ASP A 89 -8.94 -16.13 3.05
N PHE A 90 -7.76 -16.41 2.52
CA PHE A 90 -7.57 -17.34 1.42
C PHE A 90 -7.21 -18.73 1.96
N ASP A 91 -7.80 -19.78 1.38
CA ASP A 91 -7.44 -21.18 1.64
C ASP A 91 -6.13 -21.52 0.93
N SER A 92 -5.05 -20.87 1.36
CA SER A 92 -3.71 -21.11 0.86
C SER A 92 -3.02 -22.24 1.63
N ARG A 93 -1.98 -22.78 1.03
CA ARG A 93 -1.15 -23.83 1.64
C ARG A 93 0.14 -23.22 2.18
N ALA A 94 0.70 -23.87 3.20
CA ALA A 94 2.02 -23.52 3.70
C ALA A 94 3.05 -23.55 2.55
N GLY A 95 3.82 -22.47 2.41
CA GLY A 95 4.80 -22.30 1.35
C GLY A 95 4.29 -21.59 0.08
N ASP A 96 2.97 -21.39 -0.08
CA ASP A 96 2.42 -20.65 -1.21
C ASP A 96 3.00 -19.25 -1.28
N SER A 97 3.22 -18.77 -2.51
CA SER A 97 3.84 -17.48 -2.78
C SER A 97 2.85 -16.35 -2.56
N VAL A 98 3.11 -15.48 -1.59
CA VAL A 98 2.32 -14.27 -1.33
C VAL A 98 2.96 -13.10 -2.06
N ARG A 99 2.14 -12.37 -2.86
CA ARG A 99 2.59 -11.29 -3.74
C ARG A 99 1.91 -9.96 -3.43
N ALA A 100 2.61 -8.86 -3.69
CA ALA A 100 2.05 -7.52 -3.59
C ALA A 100 0.93 -7.33 -4.62
N VAL A 101 -0.23 -6.87 -4.17
CA VAL A 101 -1.38 -6.59 -5.03
C VAL A 101 -1.18 -5.35 -5.89
N ALA A 102 -0.35 -4.39 -5.45
CA ALA A 102 0.06 -3.20 -6.17
C ALA A 102 1.49 -2.81 -5.77
N GLU A 103 2.08 -1.85 -6.47
CA GLU A 103 3.32 -1.22 -6.03
C GLU A 103 3.09 -0.39 -4.77
N GLY A 104 4.14 -0.19 -3.96
CA GLY A 104 4.05 0.59 -2.74
C GLY A 104 5.26 0.44 -1.84
N GLU A 105 5.18 1.05 -0.67
CA GLU A 105 6.19 1.00 0.38
C GLU A 105 5.75 0.06 1.50
N VAL A 106 6.66 -0.78 1.96
CA VAL A 106 6.45 -1.66 3.12
C VAL A 106 6.51 -0.81 4.39
N THR A 107 5.36 -0.57 5.01
CA THR A 107 5.27 0.22 6.26
C THR A 107 5.38 -0.64 7.53
N PHE A 108 5.32 -1.96 7.39
CA PHE A 108 5.55 -2.91 8.48
C PHE A 108 5.93 -4.28 7.91
N ALA A 109 6.92 -4.92 8.51
CA ALA A 109 7.30 -6.30 8.21
C ALA A 109 7.77 -6.96 9.51
N GLY A 110 6.92 -7.74 10.18
CA GLY A 110 7.22 -8.26 11.50
C GLY A 110 6.19 -9.23 12.06
N SER A 111 6.33 -9.56 13.35
CA SER A 111 5.42 -10.45 14.07
C SER A 111 4.64 -9.69 15.14
N VAL A 112 3.33 -9.94 15.18
CA VAL A 112 2.43 -9.43 16.22
C VAL A 112 1.71 -10.62 16.84
N ALA A 113 1.84 -10.79 18.16
CA ALA A 113 1.24 -11.90 18.90
C ALA A 113 1.50 -13.29 18.28
N GLY A 114 2.73 -13.50 17.77
CA GLY A 114 3.14 -14.78 17.17
C GLY A 114 2.78 -14.96 15.69
N THR A 115 1.97 -14.08 15.12
CA THR A 115 1.61 -14.10 13.70
C THR A 115 2.44 -13.09 12.92
N ARG A 116 2.99 -13.49 11.76
CA ARG A 116 3.77 -12.60 10.90
C ARG A 116 2.88 -11.86 9.93
N TYR A 117 3.18 -10.56 9.77
CA TYR A 117 2.47 -9.64 8.89
C TYR A 117 3.44 -8.84 8.03
N VAL A 118 2.95 -8.45 6.85
CA VAL A 118 3.52 -7.39 6.01
C VAL A 118 2.40 -6.40 5.74
N VAL A 119 2.70 -5.10 5.84
CA VAL A 119 1.79 -4.01 5.46
C VAL A 119 2.44 -3.18 4.38
N VAL A 120 1.73 -2.95 3.28
CA VAL A 120 2.19 -2.13 2.15
C VAL A 120 1.25 -0.94 1.98
N ALA A 121 1.81 0.26 1.96
CA ALA A 121 1.08 1.48 1.62
C ALA A 121 1.18 1.72 0.11
N HIS A 122 0.04 1.92 -0.54
CA HIS A 122 -0.08 2.12 -1.98
C HIS A 122 -0.35 3.60 -2.31
N ALA A 123 -0.01 4.02 -3.52
CA ALA A 123 -0.16 5.41 -3.98
C ALA A 123 -1.62 5.88 -4.04
N ASP A 124 -2.60 4.96 -4.13
CA ASP A 124 -4.03 5.25 -4.11
C ASP A 124 -4.62 5.48 -2.70
N GLY A 125 -3.74 5.54 -1.69
CA GLY A 125 -4.09 5.76 -0.28
C GLY A 125 -4.59 4.53 0.46
N LEU A 126 -4.61 3.35 -0.18
CA LEU A 126 -4.91 2.08 0.47
C LEU A 126 -3.67 1.50 1.14
N ARG A 127 -3.88 0.82 2.26
CA ARG A 127 -2.88 -0.02 2.93
C ARG A 127 -3.34 -1.47 2.87
N ALA A 128 -2.53 -2.30 2.23
CA ALA A 128 -2.76 -3.74 2.19
C ALA A 128 -2.02 -4.44 3.32
N THR A 129 -2.73 -5.26 4.08
CA THR A 129 -2.19 -6.08 5.18
C THR A 129 -2.24 -7.55 4.78
N TYR A 130 -1.09 -8.19 4.82
CA TYR A 130 -0.90 -9.63 4.58
C TYR A 130 -0.55 -10.28 5.90
N GLY A 131 -1.32 -11.26 6.36
CA GLY A 131 -1.15 -11.95 7.65
C GLY A 131 -1.17 -13.46 7.53
N GLY A 132 -0.73 -14.17 8.56
CA GLY A 132 -0.60 -15.62 8.53
C GLY A 132 0.60 -16.09 7.70
N LEU A 133 1.69 -15.29 7.68
CA LEU A 133 2.88 -15.56 6.89
C LEU A 133 3.83 -16.52 7.62
N ASP A 134 4.49 -17.41 6.86
CA ASP A 134 5.57 -18.27 7.38
C ASP A 134 6.92 -17.55 7.27
N ARG A 135 7.30 -17.10 6.08
CA ARG A 135 8.56 -16.39 5.84
C ARG A 135 8.30 -15.06 5.17
N VAL A 136 8.82 -13.99 5.75
CA VAL A 136 8.81 -12.64 5.17
C VAL A 136 10.11 -12.43 4.36
N LEU A 137 10.00 -11.88 3.15
CA LEU A 137 11.11 -11.71 2.19
C LEU A 137 11.43 -10.22 1.92
N VAL A 138 10.70 -9.30 2.55
CA VAL A 138 10.86 -7.86 2.41
C VAL A 138 11.11 -7.23 3.78
N ALA A 139 11.68 -6.03 3.80
CA ALA A 139 11.92 -5.28 5.02
C ALA A 139 11.07 -4.01 5.05
N GLU A 140 10.80 -3.49 6.22
CA GLU A 140 10.18 -2.17 6.44
C GLU A 140 10.99 -1.07 5.75
N GLY A 141 10.33 -0.08 5.15
CA GLY A 141 10.92 0.97 4.32
C GLY A 141 11.25 0.52 2.89
N GLY A 142 11.14 -0.78 2.57
CA GLY A 142 11.38 -1.29 1.23
C GLY A 142 10.28 -0.95 0.24
N VAL A 143 10.64 -0.63 -1.01
CA VAL A 143 9.68 -0.44 -2.10
C VAL A 143 9.44 -1.76 -2.82
N VAL A 144 8.18 -2.07 -3.07
CA VAL A 144 7.75 -3.28 -3.77
C VAL A 144 6.95 -2.94 -5.01
N ARG A 145 7.07 -3.80 -6.04
CA ARG A 145 6.29 -3.71 -7.27
C ARG A 145 5.07 -4.62 -7.21
N GLN A 146 4.03 -4.31 -7.98
CA GLN A 146 2.90 -5.22 -8.16
C GLN A 146 3.40 -6.61 -8.61
N GLY A 147 2.85 -7.67 -8.00
CA GLY A 147 3.23 -9.05 -8.27
C GLY A 147 4.56 -9.50 -7.66
N GLN A 148 5.33 -8.60 -7.04
CA GLN A 148 6.56 -8.97 -6.33
C GLN A 148 6.24 -9.88 -5.16
N ARG A 149 7.05 -10.93 -4.98
CA ARG A 149 6.92 -11.84 -3.85
C ARG A 149 7.30 -11.15 -2.55
N LEU A 150 6.36 -11.09 -1.60
CA LEU A 150 6.53 -10.50 -0.28
C LEU A 150 6.92 -11.53 0.78
N ALA A 151 6.31 -12.72 0.66
CA ALA A 151 6.39 -13.73 1.70
C ALA A 151 5.99 -15.12 1.17
N THR A 152 6.04 -16.12 2.05
CA THR A 152 5.31 -17.39 1.92
C THR A 152 4.17 -17.44 2.92
N ALA A 153 3.06 -18.06 2.54
CA ALA A 153 1.94 -18.32 3.44
C ALA A 153 2.30 -19.44 4.45
N GLY A 154 1.78 -19.32 5.67
CA GLY A 154 1.89 -20.35 6.71
C GLY A 154 0.68 -21.31 6.75
N GLY A 155 -0.27 -21.13 5.85
CA GLY A 155 -1.56 -21.78 5.81
C GLY A 155 -2.59 -20.76 5.31
N LEU A 156 -3.71 -20.56 6.03
CA LEU A 156 -4.66 -19.51 5.73
C LEU A 156 -3.95 -18.14 5.64
N LEU A 157 -4.10 -17.46 4.50
CA LEU A 157 -3.57 -16.12 4.29
C LEU A 157 -4.66 -15.09 4.57
N TYR A 158 -4.48 -14.29 5.60
CA TYR A 158 -5.29 -13.11 5.84
C TYR A 158 -4.88 -11.98 4.89
N PHE A 159 -5.87 -11.34 4.25
CA PHE A 159 -5.68 -10.16 3.43
C PHE A 159 -6.72 -9.09 3.77
N GLY A 160 -6.25 -7.93 4.24
CA GLY A 160 -7.09 -6.79 4.60
C GLY A 160 -6.68 -5.53 3.87
N LEU A 161 -7.66 -4.67 3.57
CA LEU A 161 -7.44 -3.33 3.02
C LEU A 161 -7.95 -2.27 3.98
N ARG A 162 -7.23 -1.13 4.08
CA ARG A 162 -7.62 0.04 4.86
C ARG A 162 -7.36 1.32 4.08
N ARG A 163 -8.28 2.29 4.23
CA ARG A 163 -8.07 3.67 3.82
C ARG A 163 -8.09 4.55 5.07
N GLY A 164 -6.92 5.09 5.44
CA GLY A 164 -6.77 5.72 6.76
C GLY A 164 -7.07 4.72 7.89
N ASP A 165 -8.09 5.00 8.69
CA ASP A 165 -8.55 4.13 9.80
C ASP A 165 -9.76 3.26 9.45
N GLU A 166 -10.28 3.37 8.23
CA GLU A 166 -11.45 2.62 7.76
C GLU A 166 -11.04 1.34 7.06
N TYR A 167 -11.69 0.22 7.42
CA TYR A 167 -11.53 -1.05 6.73
C TYR A 167 -12.37 -1.08 5.46
N VAL A 168 -11.80 -1.59 4.38
CA VAL A 168 -12.43 -1.67 3.06
C VAL A 168 -12.59 -3.14 2.70
N ASP A 169 -13.78 -3.51 2.18
CA ASP A 169 -13.98 -4.86 1.63
C ASP A 169 -13.04 -5.07 0.42
N PRO A 170 -12.12 -6.04 0.48
CA PRO A 170 -11.22 -6.30 -0.63
C PRO A 170 -11.93 -6.93 -1.84
N THR A 171 -13.06 -7.61 -1.64
CA THR A 171 -13.72 -8.44 -2.65
C THR A 171 -14.02 -7.71 -3.97
N PRO A 172 -14.61 -6.49 -3.97
CA PRO A 172 -14.91 -5.77 -5.21
C PRO A 172 -13.66 -5.22 -5.91
N LEU A 173 -12.52 -5.17 -5.23
CA LEU A 173 -11.25 -4.65 -5.77
C LEU A 173 -10.33 -5.75 -6.30
N LEU A 174 -10.59 -7.02 -5.98
CA LEU A 174 -9.76 -8.14 -6.41
C LEU A 174 -10.28 -8.75 -7.71
N GLY A 175 -9.41 -8.83 -8.71
CA GLY A 175 -9.63 -9.60 -9.92
C GLY A 175 -9.35 -11.10 -9.74
N ARG A 176 -9.62 -11.85 -10.78
CA ARG A 176 -9.34 -13.29 -10.87
C ARG A 176 -8.44 -13.58 -12.06
N TRP A 177 -7.44 -14.45 -11.86
CA TRP A 177 -6.64 -14.93 -12.96
C TRP A 177 -7.43 -15.94 -13.78
N ARG A 178 -7.74 -15.60 -15.05
CA ARG A 178 -8.30 -16.53 -16.04
C ARG A 178 -7.21 -17.08 -16.92
N ARG A 179 -7.08 -18.40 -16.89
CA ARG A 179 -6.25 -19.10 -17.86
C ARG A 179 -7.16 -19.50 -19.04
N PRO A 180 -6.87 -19.01 -20.26
CA PRO A 180 -7.70 -19.36 -21.40
C PRO A 180 -7.62 -20.88 -21.66
N VAL A 181 -8.78 -21.50 -21.82
CA VAL A 181 -8.91 -22.91 -22.20
C VAL A 181 -8.54 -23.03 -23.68
N ARG A 182 -7.80 -24.04 -24.05
CA ARG A 182 -7.49 -24.37 -25.43
C ARG A 182 -7.73 -25.83 -25.73
N LEU A 183 -8.09 -26.10 -26.96
CA LEU A 183 -8.13 -27.47 -27.49
C LEU A 183 -6.68 -27.92 -27.77
N VAL A 184 -6.38 -29.15 -27.40
CA VAL A 184 -5.09 -29.77 -27.70
C VAL A 184 -5.32 -30.68 -28.92
N PRO A 185 -4.54 -30.53 -30.01
CA PRO A 185 -4.63 -31.42 -31.15
C PRO A 185 -4.35 -32.87 -30.71
N THR A 186 -5.15 -33.80 -31.24
CA THR A 186 -4.98 -35.23 -31.02
C THR A 186 -4.33 -35.95 -32.21
N ASP A 187 -4.04 -35.19 -33.25
CA ASP A 187 -3.47 -35.66 -34.53
C ASP A 187 -1.94 -35.70 -34.54
N GLY A 188 -1.27 -35.46 -33.37
CA GLY A 188 0.18 -35.42 -33.27
C GLY A 188 0.80 -34.09 -33.69
N SER A 189 0.01 -33.08 -34.09
CA SER A 189 0.55 -31.76 -34.44
C SER A 189 1.17 -31.04 -33.21
N ALA A 190 2.11 -30.12 -33.51
CA ALA A 190 2.83 -29.39 -32.46
C ALA A 190 1.88 -28.53 -31.59
N ARG A 191 2.04 -28.63 -30.26
CA ARG A 191 1.30 -27.80 -29.31
C ARG A 191 1.76 -26.35 -29.40
N ARG A 192 0.85 -25.44 -29.71
CA ARG A 192 1.14 -24.00 -29.57
C ARG A 192 1.30 -23.65 -28.08
N PRO A 193 2.16 -22.69 -27.73
CA PRO A 193 2.24 -22.18 -26.36
C PRO A 193 0.87 -21.72 -25.85
N ALA A 194 0.60 -21.96 -24.55
CA ALA A 194 -0.64 -21.48 -23.94
C ALA A 194 -0.61 -19.93 -23.92
N PRO A 195 -1.73 -19.26 -24.23
CA PRO A 195 -1.81 -17.81 -24.02
C PRO A 195 -1.58 -17.49 -22.54
N PRO A 196 -1.01 -16.28 -22.23
CA PRO A 196 -0.82 -15.87 -20.85
C PRO A 196 -2.16 -15.75 -20.11
N ALA A 197 -2.14 -16.00 -18.79
CA ALA A 197 -3.28 -15.74 -17.95
C ALA A 197 -3.65 -14.25 -17.99
N ARG A 198 -4.94 -13.94 -17.98
CA ARG A 198 -5.45 -12.57 -17.96
C ARG A 198 -6.13 -12.30 -16.63
N LEU A 199 -5.93 -11.10 -16.08
CA LEU A 199 -6.65 -10.64 -14.91
C LEU A 199 -8.05 -10.17 -15.34
N GLU A 200 -9.09 -10.82 -14.83
CA GLU A 200 -10.49 -10.38 -14.99
C GLU A 200 -10.90 -9.64 -13.74
N CYS A 201 -11.29 -8.39 -13.92
CA CYS A 201 -11.75 -7.51 -12.86
C CYS A 201 -13.25 -7.65 -12.65
N PRO A 202 -13.77 -7.52 -11.41
CA PRO A 202 -15.20 -7.33 -11.17
C PRO A 202 -15.73 -6.13 -11.94
N GLU A 203 -17.01 -6.17 -12.31
CA GLU A 203 -17.62 -5.12 -13.14
C GLU A 203 -17.54 -3.73 -12.51
N GLN A 204 -17.64 -3.66 -11.18
CA GLN A 204 -17.49 -2.43 -10.39
C GLN A 204 -16.07 -1.83 -10.46
N ALA A 205 -15.04 -2.64 -10.71
CA ALA A 205 -13.66 -2.20 -10.85
C ALA A 205 -13.31 -1.76 -12.28
N ARG A 206 -14.21 -1.95 -13.27
CA ARG A 206 -13.95 -1.58 -14.67
C ARG A 206 -14.25 -0.11 -14.98
N GLY A 207 -14.78 0.67 -14.02
CA GLY A 207 -15.22 2.06 -14.23
C GLY A 207 -16.35 2.15 -15.27
N ARG A 208 -17.40 2.86 -14.92
CA ARG A 208 -18.41 3.26 -15.92
C ARG A 208 -17.88 4.41 -16.75
#